data_95a86d09fd4d447179b4c442d2e5b171
#
_entry.id   95a86d09fd4d447179b4c442d2e5b171
#
_cell.length_a   1.000
_cell.length_b   1.000
_cell.length_c   1.000
_cell.angle_alpha   90.00
_cell.angle_beta   90.00
_cell.angle_gamma   90.00
#
_symmetry.space_group_name_H-M   'P 1'
#
loop_
_entity.id
_entity.type
_entity.pdbx_description
1 polymer ?
#
loop_
_entity_poly.entity_id
_entity_poly.type
_entity_poly.pdbx_seq_one_letter_code
_entity_poly.pdbx_strand_id
1 'polypeptide(L)'
;MPYTIVIDAGHGGSDPGAVYEGRREKDDNLSLAIAVGELLSQQGVSVIYTRTTDVYQTPFEKAQMANQADADFFISFHRNSSEEPNQYTGVETLVYDNSGIKQTMAENINGAL
;
A
#
# COMPACT_ATOMS: atom_id res chain seq x y z
N MET A 1 0.46 -24.38 -2.50
CA MET A 1 1.41 -23.32 -2.85
C MET A 1 1.06 -22.05 -2.10
N PRO A 2 2.00 -21.44 -1.41
CA PRO A 2 1.70 -20.20 -0.73
C PRO A 2 1.47 -19.08 -1.77
N TYR A 3 0.54 -18.19 -1.44
CA TYR A 3 0.38 -16.98 -2.21
C TYR A 3 1.52 -16.02 -1.94
N THR A 4 1.82 -15.17 -2.91
CA THR A 4 2.73 -14.03 -2.75
C THR A 4 1.88 -12.77 -2.75
N ILE A 5 1.96 -12.00 -1.68
CA ILE A 5 1.18 -10.78 -1.49
C ILE A 5 2.12 -9.63 -1.22
N VAL A 6 1.98 -8.55 -1.99
CA VAL A 6 2.67 -7.29 -1.72
C VAL A 6 1.76 -6.43 -0.85
N ILE A 7 2.28 -6.00 0.28
CA ILE A 7 1.58 -5.12 1.22
C ILE A 7 2.14 -3.72 1.06
N ASP A 8 1.29 -2.78 0.73
CA ASP A 8 1.65 -1.39 0.53
C ASP A 8 1.12 -0.51 1.66
N ALA A 9 2.03 0.18 2.31
CA ALA A 9 1.68 1.26 3.23
C ALA A 9 1.69 2.56 2.43
N GLY A 10 0.53 3.16 2.25
CA GLY A 10 0.40 4.38 1.46
C GLY A 10 1.21 5.54 2.02
N HIS A 11 1.67 6.40 1.13
CA HIS A 11 2.49 7.58 1.42
C HIS A 11 3.87 7.21 1.99
N GLY A 12 4.58 8.15 2.54
CA GLY A 12 5.90 7.92 3.15
C GLY A 12 6.88 9.03 2.84
N GLY A 13 7.97 9.11 3.62
CA GLY A 13 9.03 10.10 3.43
C GLY A 13 8.51 11.52 3.46
N SER A 14 8.71 12.25 2.37
CA SER A 14 8.23 13.63 2.23
C SER A 14 6.73 13.75 1.98
N ASP A 15 6.04 12.63 1.71
CA ASP A 15 4.60 12.59 1.52
C ASP A 15 3.92 12.01 2.75
N PRO A 16 3.40 12.84 3.67
CA PRO A 16 2.76 12.32 4.89
C PRO A 16 1.35 11.79 4.66
N GLY A 17 0.75 12.06 3.49
CA GLY A 17 -0.66 11.82 3.26
C GLY A 17 -1.52 12.79 4.08
N ALA A 18 -2.69 12.34 4.49
CA ALA A 18 -3.55 13.16 5.35
C ALA A 18 -2.95 13.31 6.75
N VAL A 19 -3.07 14.51 7.31
CA VAL A 19 -2.60 14.81 8.67
C VAL A 19 -3.79 15.29 9.49
N TYR A 20 -3.98 14.67 10.65
CA TYR A 20 -5.08 15.01 11.54
C TYR A 20 -4.62 14.97 12.99
N GLU A 21 -4.72 16.08 13.68
CA GLU A 21 -4.31 16.22 15.08
C GLU A 21 -2.92 15.67 15.37
N GLY A 22 -1.96 15.93 14.48
CA GLY A 22 -0.60 15.44 14.60
C GLY A 22 -0.39 14.00 14.16
N ARG A 23 -1.44 13.27 13.80
CA ARG A 23 -1.33 11.92 13.25
C ARG A 23 -1.18 11.99 11.75
N ARG A 24 -0.15 11.34 11.24
CA ARG A 24 0.14 11.31 9.79
C ARG A 24 -0.30 9.98 9.21
N GLU A 25 -0.97 10.05 8.08
CA GLU A 25 -1.45 8.86 7.37
C GLU A 25 -0.33 7.85 7.11
N LYS A 26 0.83 8.34 6.71
CA LYS A 26 1.98 7.47 6.40
C LYS A 26 2.40 6.59 7.57
N ASP A 27 2.32 7.10 8.80
CA ASP A 27 2.71 6.36 9.99
C ASP A 27 1.67 5.31 10.36
N ASP A 28 0.40 5.66 10.28
CA ASP A 28 -0.70 4.75 10.55
C ASP A 28 -0.75 3.62 9.51
N ASN A 29 -0.55 3.96 8.24
CA ASN A 29 -0.53 2.99 7.15
C ASN A 29 0.61 1.99 7.34
N LEU A 30 1.78 2.47 7.73
CA LEU A 30 2.95 1.61 7.95
C LEU A 30 2.69 0.62 9.10
N SER A 31 2.18 1.10 10.22
CA SER A 31 1.87 0.24 11.37
C SER A 31 0.86 -0.84 11.00
N LEU A 32 -0.19 -0.48 10.29
CA LEU A 32 -1.21 -1.42 9.87
C LEU A 32 -0.67 -2.44 8.87
N ALA A 33 0.10 -1.98 7.89
CA ALA A 33 0.67 -2.84 6.86
C ALA A 33 1.56 -3.92 7.49
N ILE A 34 2.42 -3.53 8.42
CA ILE A 34 3.31 -4.47 9.10
C ILE A 34 2.50 -5.48 9.91
N ALA A 35 1.50 -5.02 10.67
CA ALA A 35 0.66 -5.90 11.47
C ALA A 35 -0.07 -6.93 10.62
N VAL A 36 -0.68 -6.50 9.52
CA VAL A 36 -1.40 -7.41 8.61
C VAL A 36 -0.42 -8.36 7.93
N GLY A 37 0.72 -7.86 7.48
CA GLY A 37 1.74 -8.69 6.84
C GLY A 37 2.26 -9.79 7.77
N GLU A 38 2.45 -9.47 9.04
CA GLU A 38 2.88 -10.47 10.03
C GLU A 38 1.83 -11.57 10.21
N LEU A 39 0.55 -11.18 10.29
CA LEU A 39 -0.54 -12.16 10.40
C LEU A 39 -0.60 -13.08 9.17
N LEU A 40 -0.47 -12.52 7.97
CA LEU A 40 -0.46 -13.30 6.74
C LEU A 40 0.75 -14.23 6.68
N SER A 41 1.92 -13.75 7.08
CA SER A 41 3.15 -14.54 7.10
C SER A 41 3.00 -15.75 8.02
N GLN A 42 2.33 -15.59 9.15
CA GLN A 42 2.04 -16.68 10.08
C GLN A 42 1.12 -17.74 9.46
N GLN A 43 0.34 -17.36 8.46
CA GLN A 43 -0.54 -18.29 7.74
C GLN A 43 0.15 -18.95 6.53
N GLY A 44 1.44 -18.75 6.35
CA GLY A 44 2.20 -19.35 5.26
C GLY A 44 2.21 -18.54 3.97
N VAL A 45 1.73 -17.31 4.00
CA VAL A 45 1.75 -16.41 2.84
C VAL A 45 3.13 -15.78 2.72
N SER A 46 3.66 -15.69 1.50
CA SER A 46 4.90 -14.96 1.22
C SER A 46 4.56 -13.46 1.12
N VAL A 47 5.05 -12.68 2.07
CA VAL A 47 4.73 -11.26 2.18
C VAL A 47 5.92 -10.41 1.76
N ILE A 48 5.67 -9.44 0.90
CA ILE A 48 6.64 -8.43 0.47
C ILE A 48 6.05 -7.07 0.80
N TYR A 49 6.81 -6.25 1.52
CA TYR A 49 6.37 -4.88 1.84
C TYR A 49 6.94 -3.90 0.82
N THR A 50 6.14 -2.92 0.41
CA THR A 50 6.66 -1.83 -0.43
C THR A 50 7.65 -0.99 0.36
N ARG A 51 7.37 -0.80 1.65
CA ARG A 51 8.31 -0.17 2.58
C ARG A 51 8.09 -0.71 3.99
N THR A 52 9.14 -0.68 4.77
CA THR A 52 9.09 -0.99 6.21
C THR A 52 9.60 0.19 7.04
N THR A 53 9.96 1.28 6.37
CA THR A 53 10.47 2.49 6.99
C THR A 53 9.77 3.71 6.37
N ASP A 54 10.12 4.90 6.85
CA ASP A 54 9.52 6.15 6.39
C ASP A 54 10.21 6.64 5.12
N VAL A 55 9.91 5.97 4.01
CA VAL A 55 10.44 6.33 2.69
C VAL A 55 9.28 6.52 1.71
N TYR A 56 9.50 7.36 0.69
CA TYR A 56 8.53 7.58 -0.36
C TYR A 56 8.80 6.68 -1.55
N GLN A 57 7.74 6.14 -2.13
CA GLN A 57 7.78 5.40 -3.39
C GLN A 57 6.66 5.87 -4.29
N THR A 58 6.94 5.98 -5.58
CA THR A 58 5.93 6.35 -6.56
C THR A 58 4.98 5.17 -6.81
N PRO A 59 3.75 5.43 -7.28
CA PRO A 59 2.85 4.35 -7.68
C PRO A 59 3.47 3.39 -8.69
N PHE A 60 4.25 3.91 -9.63
CA PHE A 60 4.94 3.07 -10.61
C PHE A 60 5.96 2.13 -9.94
N GLU A 61 6.75 2.64 -9.00
CA GLU A 61 7.73 1.82 -8.29
C GLU A 61 7.05 0.69 -7.52
N LYS A 62 5.92 0.97 -6.88
CA LYS A 62 5.15 -0.03 -6.14
C LYS A 62 4.59 -1.11 -7.07
N ALA A 63 4.01 -0.69 -8.19
CA ALA A 63 3.48 -1.63 -9.19
C ALA A 63 4.61 -2.49 -9.78
N GLN A 64 5.78 -1.89 -10.01
CA GLN A 64 6.94 -2.61 -10.53
C GLN A 64 7.42 -3.69 -9.56
N MET A 65 7.47 -3.37 -8.26
CA MET A 65 7.81 -4.36 -7.23
C MET A 65 6.87 -5.55 -7.27
N ALA A 66 5.56 -5.30 -7.33
CA ALA A 66 4.57 -6.35 -7.35
C ALA A 66 4.66 -7.20 -8.62
N ASN A 67 4.91 -6.58 -9.76
CA ASN A 67 5.04 -7.27 -11.03
C ASN A 67 6.31 -8.14 -11.08
N GLN A 68 7.43 -7.61 -10.60
CA GLN A 68 8.69 -8.36 -10.56
C GLN A 68 8.62 -9.57 -9.62
N ALA A 69 7.84 -9.46 -8.55
CA ALA A 69 7.63 -10.54 -7.61
C ALA A 69 6.59 -11.55 -8.11
N ASP A 70 5.92 -11.25 -9.23
CA ASP A 70 4.78 -12.02 -9.74
C ASP A 70 3.75 -12.24 -8.64
N ALA A 71 3.40 -11.16 -7.94
CA ALA A 71 2.51 -11.19 -6.81
C ALA A 71 1.10 -11.63 -7.24
N ASP A 72 0.48 -12.46 -6.42
CA ASP A 72 -0.90 -12.88 -6.63
C ASP A 72 -1.86 -11.74 -6.28
N PHE A 73 -1.52 -10.98 -5.24
CA PHE A 73 -2.31 -9.83 -4.80
C PHE A 73 -1.40 -8.70 -4.36
N PHE A 74 -1.90 -7.48 -4.54
CA PHE A 74 -1.32 -6.25 -4.03
C PHE A 74 -2.37 -5.59 -3.16
N ILE A 75 -2.05 -5.39 -1.89
CA ILE A 75 -2.98 -4.80 -0.92
C ILE A 75 -2.39 -3.49 -0.44
N SER A 76 -3.10 -2.39 -0.65
CA SER A 76 -2.66 -1.06 -0.25
C SER A 76 -3.55 -0.52 0.86
N PHE A 77 -2.93 0.00 1.90
CA PHE A 77 -3.62 0.60 3.03
C PHE A 77 -3.46 2.11 3.01
N HIS A 78 -4.59 2.80 3.07
CA HIS A 78 -4.67 4.25 3.18
C HIS A 78 -5.66 4.61 4.26
N ARG A 79 -5.51 5.77 4.87
CA ARG A 79 -6.55 6.31 5.74
C ARG A 79 -7.29 7.38 4.98
N ASN A 80 -8.60 7.27 4.98
CA ASN A 80 -9.44 8.29 4.42
C ASN A 80 -9.64 9.40 5.43
N SER A 81 -9.36 10.64 5.03
CA SER A 81 -9.81 11.81 5.75
C SER A 81 -10.95 12.43 4.95
N SER A 82 -12.00 12.83 5.65
CA SER A 82 -13.04 13.65 5.05
C SER A 82 -12.47 15.04 4.76
N GLU A 83 -13.02 15.73 3.77
CA GLU A 83 -12.68 17.13 3.52
C GLU A 83 -13.12 18.05 4.66
N GLU A 84 -14.05 17.58 5.51
CA GLU A 84 -14.50 18.33 6.66
C GLU A 84 -13.56 18.14 7.85
N PRO A 85 -13.18 19.23 8.53
CA PRO A 85 -12.33 19.13 9.71
C PRO A 85 -12.96 18.22 10.78
N ASN A 86 -12.12 17.44 11.44
CA ASN A 86 -12.51 16.56 12.54
C ASN A 86 -13.35 15.35 12.15
N GLN A 87 -13.54 15.10 10.87
CA GLN A 87 -14.16 13.85 10.43
C GLN A 87 -13.12 12.85 10.00
N TYR A 88 -13.09 11.78 10.73
CA TYR A 88 -12.13 10.72 10.52
C TYR A 88 -12.86 9.46 10.07
N THR A 89 -12.57 8.99 8.86
CA THR A 89 -13.36 7.94 8.24
C THR A 89 -12.66 6.59 8.14
N GLY A 90 -11.63 6.36 8.91
CA GLY A 90 -11.05 5.04 9.00
C GLY A 90 -10.14 4.66 7.84
N VAL A 91 -9.89 3.37 7.71
CA VAL A 91 -8.90 2.81 6.77
C VAL A 91 -9.58 2.38 5.49
N GLU A 92 -9.01 2.77 4.35
CA GLU A 92 -9.38 2.25 3.05
C GLU A 92 -8.36 1.20 2.62
N THR A 93 -8.86 0.05 2.18
CA THR A 93 -8.02 -1.02 1.67
C THR A 93 -8.30 -1.20 0.19
N LEU A 94 -7.25 -1.08 -0.62
CA LEU A 94 -7.32 -1.31 -2.06
C LEU A 94 -6.65 -2.64 -2.36
N VAL A 95 -7.35 -3.51 -3.07
CA VAL A 95 -6.84 -4.84 -3.41
C VAL A 95 -6.82 -5.01 -4.92
N TYR A 96 -5.65 -5.38 -5.44
CA TYR A 96 -5.48 -5.69 -6.85
C TYR A 96 -5.05 -7.15 -6.98
N ASP A 97 -5.61 -7.87 -7.96
CA ASP A 97 -5.11 -9.18 -8.34
C ASP A 97 -3.94 -9.02 -9.34
N ASN A 98 -3.39 -10.14 -9.80
CA ASN A 98 -2.26 -10.13 -10.73
C ASN A 98 -2.58 -9.35 -12.01
N SER A 99 -3.78 -9.49 -12.55
CA SER A 99 -4.21 -8.75 -13.74
C SER A 99 -4.29 -7.25 -13.49
N GLY A 100 -4.84 -6.86 -12.34
CA GLY A 100 -4.93 -5.45 -11.92
C GLY A 100 -3.56 -4.82 -11.75
N ILE A 101 -2.58 -5.56 -11.19
CA ILE A 101 -1.21 -5.09 -11.05
C ILE A 101 -0.61 -4.77 -12.42
N LYS A 102 -0.76 -5.67 -13.37
CA LYS A 102 -0.23 -5.48 -14.73
C LYS A 102 -0.90 -4.33 -15.44
N GLN A 103 -2.20 -4.17 -15.27
CA GLN A 103 -2.94 -3.04 -15.83
C GLN A 103 -2.44 -1.71 -15.26
N THR A 104 -2.22 -1.65 -13.97
CA THR A 104 -1.70 -0.44 -13.31
C THR A 104 -0.32 -0.08 -13.85
N MET A 105 0.56 -1.07 -14.06
CA MET A 105 1.86 -0.81 -14.68
C MET A 105 1.73 -0.24 -16.08
N ALA A 106 0.85 -0.80 -16.90
CA ALA A 106 0.65 -0.32 -18.27
C ALA A 106 0.14 1.13 -18.28
N GLU A 107 -0.79 1.46 -17.38
CA GLU A 107 -1.30 2.82 -17.24
C GLU A 107 -0.20 3.80 -16.84
N ASN A 108 0.66 3.41 -15.92
CA ASN A 108 1.80 4.24 -15.50
C ASN A 108 2.78 4.48 -16.65
N ILE A 109 3.10 3.43 -17.42
CA ILE A 109 3.98 3.54 -18.58
C ILE A 109 3.41 4.51 -19.61
N ASN A 110 2.10 4.49 -19.77
CA ASN A 110 1.41 5.37 -20.71
C ASN A 110 1.15 6.76 -20.15
N GLY A 111 1.58 7.04 -18.92
CA GLY A 111 1.37 8.34 -18.31
C GLY A 111 -0.06 8.60 -17.88
N ALA A 112 -0.83 7.56 -17.66
CA ALA A 112 -2.27 7.64 -17.37
C ALA A 112 -2.61 7.79 -15.88
N LEU A 113 -1.64 8.10 -15.09
CA LEU A 113 -1.87 8.36 -13.66
C LEU A 113 -1.93 9.84 -13.37
#